data_5c087b091e4bc9d0529a709308f48e43
#
_entry.id   5c087b091e4bc9d0529a709308f48e43
#
_cell.length_a   1.000
_cell.length_b   1.000
_cell.length_c   1.000
_cell.angle_alpha   90.00
_cell.angle_beta   90.00
_cell.angle_gamma   90.00
#
_symmetry.space_group_name_H-M   'P 1'
#
loop_
_entity.id
_entity.type
_entity.pdbx_description
1 polymer ?
#
loop_
_entity_poly.entity_id
_entity_poly.type
_entity_poly.pdbx_seq_one_letter_code
_entity_poly.pdbx_strand_id
1 'polypeptide(L)'
;MESKMCRYSVEMTDTFAGEANYCWVHRVEIDAPADATSQTLIRRAKRALGLAPCRHRTQDWGDLLRLDLVNNPICIFITPAM
;
A
#
# COMPACT_ATOMS: atom_id res chain seq x y z
N MET A 1 13.60 -18.93 -16.19
CA MET A 1 12.53 -18.02 -16.67
C MET A 1 12.56 -16.75 -15.86
N GLU A 2 12.63 -15.64 -16.53
CA GLU A 2 12.73 -14.37 -15.83
C GLU A 2 11.37 -13.94 -15.31
N SER A 3 11.34 -13.51 -14.06
CA SER A 3 10.14 -12.90 -13.50
C SER A 3 10.02 -11.47 -14.02
N LYS A 4 8.87 -11.17 -14.59
CA LYS A 4 8.59 -9.81 -15.01
C LYS A 4 8.30 -8.96 -13.77
N MET A 5 8.95 -7.80 -13.67
CA MET A 5 8.73 -6.87 -12.59
C MET A 5 7.70 -5.82 -13.01
N CYS A 6 6.82 -5.48 -12.09
CA CYS A 6 5.84 -4.43 -12.27
C CYS A 6 6.07 -3.35 -11.23
N ARG A 7 5.74 -2.11 -11.59
CA ARG A 7 5.86 -0.98 -10.68
C ARG A 7 4.50 -0.65 -10.10
N TYR A 8 4.49 -0.35 -8.83
CA TYR A 8 3.27 0.03 -8.10
C TYR A 8 3.49 1.37 -7.43
N SER A 9 2.42 2.16 -7.40
CA SER A 9 2.37 3.41 -6.67
C SER A 9 1.79 3.14 -5.28
N VAL A 10 2.47 3.65 -4.26
CA VAL A 10 2.05 3.49 -2.86
C VAL A 10 1.83 4.87 -2.28
N GLU A 11 0.61 5.13 -1.83
CA GLU A 11 0.26 6.40 -1.20
C GLU A 11 -0.20 6.16 0.23
N MET A 12 0.36 6.93 1.16
CA MET A 12 -0.02 6.88 2.57
C MET A 12 -0.60 8.24 2.94
N THR A 13 -1.77 8.23 3.58
CA THR A 13 -2.42 9.44 4.02
C THR A 13 -3.12 9.17 5.35
N ASP A 14 -3.57 10.24 6.01
CA ASP A 14 -4.33 10.12 7.25
C ASP A 14 -5.78 9.78 6.96
N THR A 15 -6.49 9.33 8.00
CA THR A 15 -7.92 9.06 7.92
C THR A 15 -8.67 9.93 8.91
N PHE A 16 -9.91 10.26 8.56
CA PHE A 16 -10.83 10.95 9.45
C PHE A 16 -12.20 10.29 9.28
N ALA A 17 -12.77 9.87 10.41
CA ALA A 17 -14.06 9.17 10.41
C ALA A 17 -14.07 7.94 9.48
N GLY A 18 -12.92 7.25 9.36
CA GLY A 18 -12.77 6.05 8.55
C GLY A 18 -12.50 6.30 7.08
N GLU A 19 -12.45 7.55 6.64
CA GLU A 19 -12.20 7.89 5.25
C GLU A 19 -10.85 8.58 5.09
N ALA A 20 -10.24 8.41 3.91
CA ALA A 20 -8.98 9.10 3.60
C ALA A 20 -9.19 10.61 3.64
N ASN A 21 -8.39 11.30 4.39
CA ASN A 21 -8.54 12.73 4.63
C ASN A 21 -7.65 13.59 3.75
N TYR A 22 -6.51 13.05 3.32
CA TYR A 22 -5.55 13.74 2.43
C TYR A 22 -5.02 15.07 2.98
N CYS A 23 -4.97 15.24 4.31
CA CYS A 23 -4.30 16.40 4.89
C CYS A 23 -2.83 16.43 4.53
N TRP A 24 -2.24 15.25 4.40
CA TRP A 24 -0.88 15.05 3.91
C TRP A 24 -0.85 13.75 3.13
N VAL A 25 0.06 13.65 2.18
CA VAL A 25 0.23 12.42 1.38
C VAL A 25 1.72 12.13 1.25
N HIS A 26 2.09 10.91 1.61
CA HIS A 26 3.43 10.39 1.37
C HIS A 26 3.35 9.37 0.26
N ARG A 27 4.05 9.60 -0.83
CA ARG A 27 3.96 8.78 -2.02
C ARG A 27 5.32 8.17 -2.34
N VAL A 28 5.34 6.86 -2.58
CA VAL A 28 6.54 6.14 -3.01
C VAL A 28 6.16 5.18 -4.12
N GLU A 29 7.16 4.73 -4.88
CA GLU A 29 6.96 3.68 -5.86
C GLU A 29 7.75 2.45 -5.44
N ILE A 30 7.20 1.27 -5.70
CA ILE A 30 7.85 0.00 -5.42
C ILE A 30 7.83 -0.88 -6.66
N ASP A 31 8.76 -1.80 -6.74
CA ASP A 31 8.77 -2.83 -7.76
C ASP A 31 8.46 -4.17 -7.11
N ALA A 32 7.70 -5.00 -7.81
CA ALA A 32 7.37 -6.35 -7.34
C ALA A 32 7.17 -7.26 -8.55
N PRO A 33 7.35 -8.58 -8.38
CA PRO A 33 7.06 -9.52 -9.46
C PRO A 33 5.62 -9.38 -9.93
N ALA A 34 5.39 -9.60 -11.23
CA ALA A 34 4.06 -9.47 -11.81
C ALA A 34 3.06 -10.43 -11.18
N ASP A 35 3.55 -11.57 -10.66
CA ASP A 35 2.72 -12.57 -9.99
C ASP A 35 2.75 -12.44 -8.45
N ALA A 36 3.19 -11.29 -7.94
CA ALA A 36 3.28 -11.09 -6.50
C ALA A 36 1.90 -11.15 -5.86
N THR A 37 1.85 -11.78 -4.69
CA THR A 37 0.63 -11.81 -3.90
C THR A 37 0.39 -10.47 -3.22
N SER A 38 -0.85 -10.26 -2.77
CA SER A 38 -1.17 -9.06 -1.98
C SER A 38 -0.27 -8.91 -0.77
N GLN A 39 0.04 -10.02 -0.09
CA GLN A 39 0.92 -9.99 1.07
C GLN A 39 2.32 -9.50 0.72
N THR A 40 2.85 -9.91 -0.42
CA THR A 40 4.15 -9.44 -0.88
C THR A 40 4.13 -7.94 -1.15
N LEU A 41 3.10 -7.46 -1.82
CA LEU A 41 2.94 -6.03 -2.11
C LEU A 41 2.84 -5.22 -0.83
N ILE A 42 2.04 -5.69 0.13
CA ILE A 42 1.86 -5.02 1.41
C ILE A 42 3.18 -4.92 2.16
N ARG A 43 3.94 -6.01 2.21
CA ARG A 43 5.22 -6.03 2.89
C ARG A 43 6.21 -5.04 2.28
N ARG A 44 6.30 -5.03 0.96
CA ARG A 44 7.19 -4.11 0.25
C ARG A 44 6.77 -2.66 0.44
N ALA A 45 5.47 -2.40 0.41
CA ALA A 45 4.93 -1.05 0.62
C ALA A 45 5.26 -0.53 2.02
N LYS A 46 5.04 -1.34 3.05
CA LYS A 46 5.35 -0.94 4.42
C LYS A 46 6.84 -0.67 4.60
N ARG A 47 7.68 -1.51 4.00
CA ARG A 47 9.13 -1.30 4.07
C ARG A 47 9.54 0.00 3.39
N ALA A 48 8.98 0.27 2.22
CA ALA A 48 9.30 1.49 1.47
C ALA A 48 8.85 2.75 2.22
N LEU A 49 7.75 2.66 2.97
CA LEU A 49 7.25 3.77 3.78
C LEU A 49 7.96 3.90 5.13
N GLY A 50 8.85 2.96 5.46
CA GLY A 50 9.57 2.99 6.72
C GLY A 50 8.71 2.65 7.93
N LEU A 51 7.62 1.93 7.72
CA LEU A 51 6.72 1.57 8.82
C LEU A 51 7.23 0.35 9.58
N ALA A 52 7.10 0.41 10.89
CA ALA A 52 7.33 -0.74 11.74
C ALA A 52 6.23 -1.79 11.51
N PRO A 53 6.49 -3.06 11.84
CA PRO A 53 5.43 -4.07 11.75
C PRO A 53 4.21 -3.63 12.55
N CYS A 54 3.05 -3.63 11.90
CA CYS A 54 1.80 -3.19 12.52
C CYS A 54 0.64 -3.96 11.89
N ARG A 55 -0.43 -4.06 12.64
CA ARG A 55 -1.63 -4.71 12.15
C ARG A 55 -2.37 -3.79 11.19
N HIS A 56 -3.03 -4.38 10.22
CA HIS A 56 -3.81 -3.65 9.24
C HIS A 56 -5.00 -4.49 8.79
N ARG A 57 -5.99 -3.81 8.23
CA ARG A 57 -7.09 -4.43 7.51
C ARG A 57 -6.91 -4.14 6.03
N THR A 58 -7.19 -5.13 5.21
CA THR A 58 -6.99 -5.03 3.77
C THR A 58 -8.34 -5.05 3.06
N GLN A 59 -8.51 -4.14 2.10
CA GLN A 59 -9.61 -4.18 1.15
C GLN A 59 -8.99 -4.29 -0.24
N ASP A 60 -9.40 -5.31 -0.98
CA ASP A 60 -8.87 -5.60 -2.31
C ASP A 60 -9.98 -5.37 -3.32
N TRP A 61 -9.79 -4.38 -4.19
CA TRP A 61 -10.76 -4.03 -5.23
C TRP A 61 -10.21 -4.34 -6.63
N GLY A 62 -9.36 -5.37 -6.74
CA GLY A 62 -8.76 -5.77 -8.00
C GLY A 62 -7.49 -4.99 -8.28
N ASP A 63 -7.59 -3.80 -8.84
CA ASP A 63 -6.44 -2.97 -9.18
C ASP A 63 -6.10 -1.94 -8.09
N LEU A 64 -6.76 -2.01 -6.94
CA LEU A 64 -6.49 -1.12 -5.81
C LEU A 64 -6.50 -1.94 -4.53
N LEU A 65 -5.42 -1.86 -3.77
CA LEU A 65 -5.36 -2.39 -2.41
C LEU A 65 -5.40 -1.23 -1.45
N ARG A 66 -6.32 -1.28 -0.49
CA ARG A 66 -6.39 -0.32 0.59
C ARG A 66 -6.05 -1.02 1.90
N LEU A 67 -5.12 -0.43 2.64
CA LEU A 67 -4.72 -0.91 3.96
C LEU A 67 -5.13 0.14 4.99
N ASP A 68 -5.90 -0.28 5.98
CA ASP A 68 -6.23 0.58 7.12
C ASP A 68 -5.44 0.07 8.33
N LEU A 69 -4.57 0.91 8.88
CA LEU A 69 -3.79 0.51 10.04
C LEU A 69 -4.65 0.47 11.28
N VAL A 70 -4.48 -0.60 12.07
CA VAL A 70 -5.23 -0.76 13.31
C VAL A 70 -4.61 0.13 14.38
N ASN A 71 -5.46 0.87 15.10
CA ASN A 71 -5.06 1.78 16.17
C ASN A 71 -4.23 2.96 15.68
N ASN A 72 -4.33 3.29 14.40
CA ASN A 72 -3.57 4.40 13.82
C ASN A 72 -4.41 5.02 12.71
N PRO A 73 -4.64 6.33 12.72
CA PRO A 73 -5.48 6.98 11.71
C PRO A 73 -4.73 7.16 10.38
N ILE A 74 -4.26 6.07 9.80
CA ILE A 74 -3.49 6.07 8.56
C ILE A 74 -4.05 5.01 7.64
N CYS A 75 -4.18 5.33 6.36
CA CYS A 75 -4.47 4.36 5.33
C CYS A 75 -3.42 4.41 4.23
N ILE A 76 -3.26 3.29 3.54
CA ILE A 76 -2.28 3.13 2.47
C ILE A 76 -3.00 2.59 1.24
N PHE A 77 -2.73 3.18 0.09
CA PHE A 77 -3.26 2.72 -1.19
C PHE A 77 -2.14 2.20 -2.05
N ILE A 78 -2.30 1.02 -2.62
CA ILE A 78 -1.35 0.41 -3.54
C ILE A 78 -2.06 0.21 -4.87
N THR A 79 -1.55 0.85 -5.92
CA THR A 79 -2.12 0.76 -7.26
C THR A 79 -1.01 0.47 -8.26
N PRO A 80 -1.33 -0.25 -9.38
CA PRO A 80 -0.34 -0.39 -10.44
C PRO A 80 0.05 0.97 -11.00
N ALA A 81 1.34 1.20 -11.16
CA ALA A 81 1.84 2.42 -11.79
C ALA A 81 1.91 2.18 -13.29
N MET A 82 1.41 3.11 -14.04
CA MET A 82 1.40 3.03 -15.49
C MET A 82 2.60 3.72 -16.11
#